data_ebbf80db128e5b6b78184165467cde9f
#
_entry.id   ebbf80db128e5b6b78184165467cde9f
#
_cell.length_a   1.000
_cell.length_b   1.000
_cell.length_c   1.000
_cell.angle_alpha   90.00
_cell.angle_beta   90.00
_cell.angle_gamma   90.00
#
_symmetry.space_group_name_H-M   'P 1'
#
loop_
_entity.id
_entity.type
_entity.pdbx_description
1 polymer ?
#
loop_
_entity_poly.entity_id
_entity_poly.type
_entity_poly.pdbx_seq_one_letter_code
_entity_poly.pdbx_strand_id
1 'polypeptide(L)'
;MKIGLSTASYFQKMQIEDAIPDIGAHGVPVCEVFLNTFSEYEPAFVEMLAQRLSAASIEVFSVHPMSMQFEPQLFSIHPRQRADAIALFERVLSAGKRLGAKCYVMHGPARLFGGVKNIELTRIAPIFMDLAERAQRFGIQLTLENVSWCVFNEPEFGARLQALTGGAIKHTLDVKQAVRSGYDPMDYIRAVGEHIVNVHLCDATRLPAGGVRYDMPGFGEYDFVSMFNLLGEKGYAGPAFIEVYSDMYAQIPTLYESLSRVNSIVSRSCYGNESH
;
A
#
# COMPACT_ATOMS: atom_id res chain seq x y z
N MET A 1 -5.76 -15.37 -5.68
CA MET A 1 -5.06 -14.12 -5.27
C MET A 1 -3.55 -14.31 -5.42
N LYS A 2 -2.83 -13.38 -6.08
CA LYS A 2 -1.35 -13.39 -6.14
C LYS A 2 -0.79 -12.75 -4.86
N ILE A 3 0.27 -13.33 -4.30
CA ILE A 3 1.02 -12.73 -3.21
C ILE A 3 2.36 -12.23 -3.75
N GLY A 4 2.67 -10.97 -3.46
CA GLY A 4 3.88 -10.29 -3.88
C GLY A 4 4.67 -9.71 -2.72
N LEU A 5 5.74 -8.99 -3.06
CA LEU A 5 6.57 -8.26 -2.12
C LEU A 5 6.53 -6.76 -2.44
N SER A 6 6.43 -5.92 -1.41
CA SER A 6 6.75 -4.50 -1.51
C SER A 6 8.26 -4.32 -1.36
N THR A 7 8.89 -3.56 -2.25
CA THR A 7 10.31 -3.22 -2.11
C THR A 7 10.60 -2.36 -0.87
N ALA A 8 9.56 -1.78 -0.23
CA ALA A 8 9.68 -1.16 1.08
C ALA A 8 10.23 -2.11 2.14
N SER A 9 9.93 -3.42 2.02
CA SER A 9 10.44 -4.43 2.95
C SER A 9 11.97 -4.56 2.94
N TYR A 10 12.64 -4.11 1.88
CA TYR A 10 14.11 -4.12 1.75
C TYR A 10 14.79 -2.84 2.26
N PHE A 11 14.01 -1.84 2.68
CA PHE A 11 14.56 -0.56 3.14
C PHE A 11 15.67 -0.76 4.17
N GLN A 12 16.80 -0.06 4.01
CA GLN A 12 18.04 -0.16 4.79
C GLN A 12 18.80 -1.50 4.70
N LYS A 13 18.29 -2.51 3.99
CA LYS A 13 19.00 -3.79 3.77
C LYS A 13 19.53 -3.93 2.36
N MET A 14 18.80 -3.43 1.38
CA MET A 14 19.17 -3.54 -0.03
C MET A 14 18.57 -2.37 -0.81
N GLN A 15 19.28 -1.86 -1.79
CA GLN A 15 18.74 -0.83 -2.68
C GLN A 15 17.67 -1.42 -3.60
N ILE A 16 16.72 -0.60 -4.04
CA ILE A 16 15.59 -1.06 -4.85
C ILE A 16 16.03 -1.73 -6.16
N GLU A 17 17.07 -1.21 -6.80
CA GLU A 17 17.63 -1.77 -8.03
C GLU A 17 18.22 -3.17 -7.86
N ASP A 18 18.64 -3.55 -6.66
CA ASP A 18 19.14 -4.88 -6.32
C ASP A 18 18.04 -5.78 -5.73
N ALA A 19 17.04 -5.19 -5.06
CA ALA A 19 15.88 -5.92 -4.56
C ALA A 19 15.05 -6.54 -5.69
N ILE A 20 14.90 -5.86 -6.83
CA ILE A 20 14.13 -6.37 -7.97
C ILE A 20 14.70 -7.68 -8.52
N PRO A 21 16.01 -7.81 -8.85
CA PRO A 21 16.59 -9.09 -9.25
C PRO A 21 16.47 -10.18 -8.19
N ASP A 22 16.61 -9.83 -6.90
CA ASP A 22 16.46 -10.77 -5.78
C ASP A 22 15.01 -11.33 -5.72
N ILE A 23 13.99 -10.46 -5.85
CA ILE A 23 12.58 -10.84 -5.93
C ILE A 23 12.35 -11.80 -7.13
N GLY A 24 12.93 -11.48 -8.30
CA GLY A 24 12.81 -12.32 -9.50
C GLY A 24 13.49 -13.68 -9.38
N ALA A 25 14.68 -13.73 -8.76
CA ALA A 25 15.40 -14.97 -8.51
C ALA A 25 14.60 -15.97 -7.64
N HIS A 26 13.68 -15.47 -6.82
CA HIS A 26 12.79 -16.30 -6.00
C HIS A 26 11.43 -16.56 -6.65
N GLY A 27 11.23 -16.20 -7.92
CA GLY A 27 10.03 -16.49 -8.69
C GLY A 27 8.78 -15.73 -8.26
N VAL A 28 8.93 -14.57 -7.61
CA VAL A 28 7.80 -13.74 -7.20
C VAL A 28 7.26 -12.98 -8.41
N PRO A 29 6.00 -13.20 -8.83
CA PRO A 29 5.52 -12.72 -10.12
C PRO A 29 5.06 -11.26 -10.13
N VAL A 30 4.83 -10.68 -8.95
CA VAL A 30 4.26 -9.33 -8.81
C VAL A 30 4.90 -8.59 -7.63
N CYS A 31 5.17 -7.31 -7.81
CA CYS A 31 5.69 -6.46 -6.73
C CYS A 31 4.97 -5.12 -6.63
N GLU A 32 5.13 -4.49 -5.47
CA GLU A 32 4.98 -3.07 -5.29
C GLU A 32 6.35 -2.41 -5.31
N VAL A 33 6.46 -1.31 -6.05
CA VAL A 33 7.68 -0.52 -6.13
C VAL A 33 7.58 0.66 -5.19
N PHE A 34 8.35 0.61 -4.09
CA PHE A 34 8.46 1.71 -3.14
C PHE A 34 9.63 2.60 -3.53
N LEU A 35 9.35 3.88 -3.82
CA LEU A 35 10.33 4.87 -4.22
C LEU A 35 10.73 5.74 -3.01
N ASN A 36 11.98 5.64 -2.59
CA ASN A 36 12.46 6.22 -1.33
C ASN A 36 12.81 7.71 -1.44
N THR A 37 13.18 8.19 -2.63
CA THR A 37 13.71 9.54 -2.77
C THR A 37 13.50 10.11 -4.18
N PHE A 38 13.65 11.43 -4.31
CA PHE A 38 13.37 12.18 -5.55
C PHE A 38 14.24 11.75 -6.74
N SER A 39 15.47 11.29 -6.51
CA SER A 39 16.33 10.79 -7.58
C SER A 39 15.82 9.49 -8.19
N GLU A 40 15.02 8.72 -7.45
CA GLU A 40 14.39 7.49 -7.95
C GLU A 40 13.18 7.78 -8.87
N TYR A 41 12.72 9.04 -8.93
CA TYR A 41 11.68 9.50 -9.87
C TYR A 41 12.27 9.98 -11.20
N GLU A 42 13.61 10.09 -11.30
CA GLU A 42 14.27 10.55 -12.51
C GLU A 42 14.13 9.54 -13.66
N PRO A 43 13.90 10.00 -14.90
CA PRO A 43 13.64 9.11 -16.04
C PRO A 43 14.72 8.04 -16.27
N ALA A 44 16.00 8.38 -16.06
CA ALA A 44 17.10 7.43 -16.25
C ALA A 44 17.07 6.30 -15.20
N PHE A 45 16.76 6.63 -13.95
CA PHE A 45 16.64 5.63 -12.89
C PHE A 45 15.42 4.74 -13.12
N VAL A 46 14.27 5.34 -13.44
CA VAL A 46 13.03 4.61 -13.76
C VAL A 46 13.21 3.67 -14.95
N GLU A 47 13.93 4.10 -15.98
CA GLU A 47 14.24 3.26 -17.15
C GLU A 47 15.09 2.05 -16.74
N MET A 48 16.11 2.25 -15.93
CA MET A 48 16.95 1.16 -15.40
C MET A 48 16.12 0.16 -14.57
N LEU A 49 15.21 0.64 -13.69
CA LEU A 49 14.28 -0.21 -12.94
C LEU A 49 13.36 -1.00 -13.87
N ALA A 50 12.79 -0.36 -14.90
CA ALA A 50 11.93 -1.01 -15.87
C ALA A 50 12.64 -2.15 -16.61
N GLN A 51 13.92 -1.96 -16.96
CA GLN A 51 14.74 -3.02 -17.58
C GLN A 51 14.96 -4.19 -16.62
N ARG A 52 15.26 -3.94 -15.35
CA ARG A 52 15.45 -4.99 -14.33
C ARG A 52 14.16 -5.77 -14.07
N LEU A 53 13.03 -5.09 -13.95
CA LEU A 53 11.70 -5.69 -13.79
C LEU A 53 11.36 -6.59 -14.98
N SER A 54 11.58 -6.10 -16.20
CA SER A 54 11.39 -6.89 -17.44
C SER A 54 12.28 -8.11 -17.48
N ALA A 55 13.58 -7.98 -17.17
CA ALA A 55 14.53 -9.09 -17.13
C ALA A 55 14.15 -10.14 -16.08
N ALA A 56 13.57 -9.72 -14.95
CA ALA A 56 13.10 -10.58 -13.88
C ALA A 56 11.68 -11.13 -14.11
N SER A 57 10.97 -10.69 -15.17
CA SER A 57 9.58 -11.06 -15.47
C SER A 57 8.61 -10.74 -14.32
N ILE A 58 8.81 -9.61 -13.63
CA ILE A 58 7.98 -9.15 -12.51
C ILE A 58 6.99 -8.11 -13.00
N GLU A 59 5.69 -8.32 -12.69
CA GLU A 59 4.65 -7.32 -12.86
C GLU A 59 4.70 -6.29 -11.73
N VAL A 60 4.66 -4.99 -12.05
CA VAL A 60 4.45 -3.94 -11.06
C VAL A 60 2.96 -3.67 -10.94
N PHE A 61 2.41 -3.87 -9.75
CA PHE A 61 0.99 -3.56 -9.50
C PHE A 61 0.80 -2.16 -8.94
N SER A 62 1.61 -1.76 -7.98
CA SER A 62 1.52 -0.45 -7.34
C SER A 62 2.86 0.26 -7.29
N VAL A 63 2.81 1.59 -7.29
CA VAL A 63 3.91 2.47 -6.94
C VAL A 63 3.58 3.20 -5.65
N HIS A 64 4.51 3.21 -4.72
CA HIS A 64 4.36 3.81 -3.40
C HIS A 64 5.56 4.73 -3.13
N PRO A 65 5.42 6.07 -3.14
CA PRO A 65 6.52 6.96 -2.81
C PRO A 65 6.72 7.08 -1.30
N MET A 66 7.88 7.56 -0.88
CA MET A 66 8.08 8.03 0.49
C MET A 66 7.19 9.27 0.75
N SER A 67 5.95 9.01 1.12
CA SER A 67 4.84 9.96 1.16
C SER A 67 5.11 11.22 2.00
N MET A 68 5.83 11.07 3.12
CA MET A 68 6.16 12.19 4.02
C MET A 68 6.99 13.30 3.36
N GLN A 69 7.66 13.02 2.26
CA GLN A 69 8.53 14.00 1.59
C GLN A 69 7.74 15.12 0.91
N PHE A 70 6.53 14.85 0.41
CA PHE A 70 5.74 15.85 -0.32
C PHE A 70 4.22 15.71 -0.21
N GLU A 71 3.67 14.53 0.07
CA GLU A 71 2.20 14.32 0.08
C GLU A 71 1.46 15.25 1.06
N PRO A 72 1.96 15.55 2.27
CA PRO A 72 1.29 16.51 3.15
C PRO A 72 1.08 17.88 2.51
N GLN A 73 2.00 18.33 1.63
CA GLN A 73 1.91 19.61 0.93
C GLN A 73 0.85 19.62 -0.18
N LEU A 74 0.41 18.46 -0.68
CA LEU A 74 -0.74 18.37 -1.62
C LEU A 74 -2.02 18.97 -1.03
N PHE A 75 -2.14 18.94 0.31
CA PHE A 75 -3.27 19.45 1.07
C PHE A 75 -3.01 20.83 1.68
N SER A 76 -1.89 21.48 1.36
CA SER A 76 -1.54 22.81 1.83
C SER A 76 -2.50 23.86 1.30
N ILE A 77 -2.84 24.83 2.17
CA ILE A 77 -3.54 26.05 1.77
C ILE A 77 -2.63 27.02 1.02
N HIS A 78 -1.30 26.85 1.12
CA HIS A 78 -0.33 27.70 0.43
C HIS A 78 -0.19 27.26 -1.03
N PRO A 79 -0.56 28.13 -2.03
CA PRO A 79 -0.66 27.69 -3.42
C PRO A 79 0.66 27.18 -4.02
N ARG A 80 1.80 27.78 -3.67
CA ARG A 80 3.11 27.38 -4.20
C ARG A 80 3.54 26.03 -3.66
N GLN A 81 3.38 25.78 -2.34
CA GLN A 81 3.68 24.47 -1.75
C GLN A 81 2.84 23.37 -2.40
N ARG A 82 1.55 23.64 -2.62
CA ARG A 82 0.67 22.69 -3.30
C ARG A 82 1.09 22.45 -4.75
N ALA A 83 1.48 23.51 -5.48
CA ALA A 83 1.94 23.37 -6.86
C ALA A 83 3.21 22.54 -6.98
N ASP A 84 4.19 22.76 -6.09
CA ASP A 84 5.44 22.00 -6.05
C ASP A 84 5.17 20.53 -5.70
N ALA A 85 4.28 20.27 -4.74
CA ALA A 85 3.88 18.91 -4.38
C ALA A 85 3.14 18.18 -5.51
N ILE A 86 2.27 18.88 -6.25
CA ILE A 86 1.59 18.34 -7.45
C ILE A 86 2.62 17.97 -8.52
N ALA A 87 3.63 18.79 -8.74
CA ALA A 87 4.70 18.47 -9.70
C ALA A 87 5.46 17.19 -9.31
N LEU A 88 5.75 17.00 -8.03
CA LEU A 88 6.36 15.77 -7.53
C LEU A 88 5.42 14.57 -7.66
N PHE A 89 4.14 14.73 -7.33
CA PHE A 89 3.13 13.70 -7.51
C PHE A 89 3.04 13.23 -8.97
N GLU A 90 3.00 14.16 -9.92
CA GLU A 90 2.97 13.84 -11.36
C GLU A 90 4.27 13.16 -11.84
N ARG A 91 5.43 13.48 -11.23
CA ARG A 91 6.69 12.75 -11.51
C ARG A 91 6.61 11.30 -11.05
N VAL A 92 6.06 11.03 -9.86
CA VAL A 92 5.84 9.65 -9.39
C VAL A 92 4.84 8.91 -10.27
N LEU A 93 3.76 9.58 -10.70
CA LEU A 93 2.80 8.99 -11.65
C LEU A 93 3.46 8.65 -12.99
N SER A 94 4.34 9.52 -13.49
CA SER A 94 5.10 9.27 -14.71
C SER A 94 6.02 8.05 -14.55
N ALA A 95 6.71 7.96 -13.41
CA ALA A 95 7.52 6.78 -13.05
C ALA A 95 6.65 5.52 -12.99
N GLY A 96 5.55 5.56 -12.25
CA GLY A 96 4.61 4.44 -12.15
C GLY A 96 4.08 3.97 -13.50
N LYS A 97 3.68 4.90 -14.36
CA LYS A 97 3.26 4.58 -15.74
C LYS A 97 4.35 3.87 -16.52
N ARG A 98 5.60 4.34 -16.44
CA ARG A 98 6.74 3.70 -17.14
C ARG A 98 7.03 2.31 -16.60
N LEU A 99 6.84 2.09 -15.30
CA LEU A 99 7.01 0.79 -14.64
C LEU A 99 5.81 -0.14 -14.86
N GLY A 100 4.69 0.34 -15.40
CA GLY A 100 3.47 -0.44 -15.65
C GLY A 100 2.54 -0.58 -14.45
N ALA A 101 2.71 0.27 -13.42
CA ALA A 101 1.88 0.27 -12.22
C ALA A 101 0.40 0.56 -12.54
N LYS A 102 -0.49 -0.14 -11.84
CA LYS A 102 -1.95 0.04 -11.92
C LYS A 102 -2.45 1.01 -10.84
N CYS A 103 -1.77 1.04 -9.70
CA CYS A 103 -2.14 1.84 -8.54
C CYS A 103 -1.00 2.74 -8.06
N TYR A 104 -1.39 3.89 -7.50
CA TYR A 104 -0.54 4.74 -6.67
C TYR A 104 -1.06 4.66 -5.24
N VAL A 105 -0.21 4.26 -4.30
CA VAL A 105 -0.53 4.21 -2.88
C VAL A 105 -0.23 5.56 -2.23
N MET A 106 -1.25 6.18 -1.65
CA MET A 106 -1.18 7.48 -0.98
C MET A 106 -1.54 7.34 0.50
N HIS A 107 -0.75 7.97 1.38
CA HIS A 107 -1.10 8.08 2.80
C HIS A 107 -2.11 9.19 3.09
N GLY A 108 -2.11 10.24 2.28
CA GLY A 108 -2.95 11.42 2.49
C GLY A 108 -2.45 12.35 3.60
N PRO A 109 -3.30 13.29 4.08
CA PRO A 109 -2.90 14.28 5.07
C PRO A 109 -2.58 13.64 6.43
N ALA A 110 -1.45 14.04 7.03
CA ALA A 110 -1.13 13.67 8.39
C ALA A 110 -2.09 14.34 9.39
N ARG A 111 -2.41 13.63 10.46
CA ARG A 111 -3.08 14.22 11.64
C ARG A 111 -2.07 15.07 12.39
N LEU A 112 -2.26 16.37 12.39
CA LEU A 112 -1.39 17.28 13.14
C LEU A 112 -1.48 17.00 14.64
N PHE A 113 -0.34 16.83 15.30
CA PHE A 113 -0.24 16.83 16.76
C PHE A 113 -0.78 18.18 17.27
N GLY A 114 -1.79 18.17 18.13
CA GLY A 114 -2.24 19.36 18.84
C GLY A 114 -3.55 19.99 18.39
N GLY A 115 -4.55 19.22 17.98
CA GLY A 115 -5.91 19.71 18.12
C GLY A 115 -6.76 19.98 16.88
N VAL A 116 -6.31 19.67 15.67
CA VAL A 116 -7.27 19.60 14.55
C VAL A 116 -7.92 18.22 14.55
N LYS A 117 -8.83 18.00 15.50
CA LYS A 117 -9.63 16.77 15.62
C LYS A 117 -10.57 16.54 14.43
N ASN A 118 -10.78 17.54 13.58
CA ASN A 118 -11.65 17.45 12.41
C ASN A 118 -10.99 18.21 11.24
N ILE A 119 -10.14 17.56 10.48
CA ILE A 119 -9.97 17.99 9.08
C ILE A 119 -11.34 17.73 8.45
N GLU A 120 -12.07 18.79 8.13
CA GLU A 120 -13.39 18.66 7.51
C GLU A 120 -13.24 17.86 6.22
N LEU A 121 -13.84 16.69 6.19
CA LEU A 121 -13.78 15.79 5.06
C LEU A 121 -14.28 16.48 3.78
N THR A 122 -15.27 17.36 3.91
CA THR A 122 -15.80 18.21 2.83
C THR A 122 -14.72 19.12 2.19
N ARG A 123 -13.69 19.51 2.95
CA ARG A 123 -12.59 20.32 2.44
C ARG A 123 -11.55 19.51 1.68
N ILE A 124 -11.26 18.28 2.12
CA ILE A 124 -10.21 17.45 1.52
C ILE A 124 -10.72 16.50 0.44
N ALA A 125 -11.99 16.12 0.45
CA ALA A 125 -12.57 15.27 -0.58
C ALA A 125 -12.41 15.83 -2.01
N PRO A 126 -12.63 17.13 -2.28
CA PRO A 126 -12.35 17.71 -3.61
C PRO A 126 -10.87 17.63 -4.01
N ILE A 127 -9.94 17.67 -3.03
CA ILE A 127 -8.51 17.52 -3.30
C ILE A 127 -8.20 16.09 -3.72
N PHE A 128 -8.74 15.09 -3.01
CA PHE A 128 -8.60 13.68 -3.41
C PHE A 128 -9.16 13.43 -4.81
N MET A 129 -10.29 14.05 -5.16
CA MET A 129 -10.89 13.93 -6.48
C MET A 129 -9.98 14.53 -7.58
N ASP A 130 -9.41 15.73 -7.36
CA ASP A 130 -8.43 16.35 -8.29
C ASP A 130 -7.19 15.45 -8.47
N LEU A 131 -6.66 14.89 -7.38
CA LEU A 131 -5.51 13.99 -7.42
C LEU A 131 -5.84 12.65 -8.13
N ALA A 132 -7.03 12.11 -7.90
CA ALA A 132 -7.49 10.90 -8.60
C ALA A 132 -7.66 11.14 -10.10
N GLU A 133 -8.22 12.29 -10.51
CA GLU A 133 -8.32 12.67 -11.91
C GLU A 133 -6.94 12.82 -12.57
N ARG A 134 -5.97 13.43 -11.87
CA ARG A 134 -4.60 13.51 -12.35
C ARG A 134 -3.97 12.14 -12.54
N ALA A 135 -4.10 11.24 -11.54
CA ALA A 135 -3.58 9.88 -11.63
C ALA A 135 -4.20 9.12 -12.83
N GLN A 136 -5.50 9.29 -13.05
CA GLN A 136 -6.20 8.68 -14.18
C GLN A 136 -5.65 9.10 -15.55
N ARG A 137 -5.14 10.34 -15.71
CA ARG A 137 -4.48 10.80 -16.94
C ARG A 137 -3.20 10.00 -17.26
N PHE A 138 -2.59 9.39 -16.27
CA PHE A 138 -1.45 8.48 -16.42
C PHE A 138 -1.89 7.01 -16.57
N GLY A 139 -3.19 6.71 -16.45
CA GLY A 139 -3.73 5.35 -16.43
C GLY A 139 -3.52 4.64 -15.10
N ILE A 140 -3.34 5.39 -14.02
CA ILE A 140 -3.07 4.89 -12.67
C ILE A 140 -4.26 5.20 -11.76
N GLN A 141 -4.69 4.21 -10.98
CA GLN A 141 -5.71 4.37 -9.95
C GLN A 141 -5.08 4.90 -8.66
N LEU A 142 -5.56 6.07 -8.18
CA LEU A 142 -5.20 6.55 -6.85
C LEU A 142 -5.85 5.66 -5.79
N THR A 143 -5.07 5.18 -4.82
CA THR A 143 -5.57 4.43 -3.66
C THR A 143 -5.14 5.13 -2.38
N LEU A 144 -6.08 5.30 -1.44
CA LEU A 144 -5.80 5.86 -0.13
C LEU A 144 -5.59 4.73 0.88
N GLU A 145 -4.43 4.72 1.53
CA GLU A 145 -4.06 3.73 2.54
C GLU A 145 -4.56 4.14 3.94
N ASN A 146 -5.01 3.17 4.72
CA ASN A 146 -5.39 3.37 6.12
C ASN A 146 -4.13 3.47 7.00
N VAL A 147 -3.65 4.68 7.22
CA VAL A 147 -2.41 4.93 7.98
C VAL A 147 -2.71 5.53 9.33
N SER A 148 -2.17 4.95 10.41
CA SER A 148 -2.49 5.26 11.81
C SER A 148 -2.24 6.72 12.23
N TRP A 149 -1.34 7.41 11.57
CA TRP A 149 -1.01 8.83 11.81
C TRP A 149 -1.60 9.79 10.77
N CYS A 150 -2.36 9.25 9.79
CA CYS A 150 -3.06 10.04 8.77
C CYS A 150 -4.55 10.15 9.07
N VAL A 151 -5.28 10.90 8.24
CA VAL A 151 -6.72 11.13 8.39
C VAL A 151 -7.53 9.85 8.22
N PHE A 152 -7.11 8.94 7.34
CA PHE A 152 -7.74 7.64 7.18
C PHE A 152 -7.15 6.63 8.16
N ASN A 153 -7.40 6.81 9.44
CA ASN A 153 -6.98 5.89 10.51
C ASN A 153 -8.13 5.14 11.17
N GLU A 154 -9.34 5.32 10.69
CA GLU A 154 -10.54 4.65 11.17
C GLU A 154 -11.45 4.22 10.01
N PRO A 155 -12.17 3.08 10.13
CA PRO A 155 -13.02 2.56 9.05
C PRO A 155 -14.10 3.54 8.61
N GLU A 156 -14.70 4.26 9.56
CA GLU A 156 -15.77 5.23 9.31
C GLU A 156 -15.31 6.39 8.39
N PHE A 157 -14.06 6.83 8.51
CA PHE A 157 -13.52 7.85 7.61
C PHE A 157 -13.59 7.39 6.15
N GLY A 158 -13.18 6.14 5.87
CA GLY A 158 -13.25 5.56 4.53
C GLY A 158 -14.68 5.54 4.00
N ALA A 159 -15.63 5.06 4.79
CA ALA A 159 -17.06 5.01 4.41
C ALA A 159 -17.62 6.41 4.11
N ARG A 160 -17.29 7.41 4.93
CA ARG A 160 -17.70 8.81 4.70
C ARG A 160 -17.05 9.42 3.46
N LEU A 161 -15.78 9.10 3.20
CA LEU A 161 -15.09 9.54 1.98
C LEU A 161 -15.77 8.95 0.74
N GLN A 162 -16.13 7.66 0.76
CA GLN A 162 -16.86 7.02 -0.33
C GLN A 162 -18.22 7.69 -0.59
N ALA A 163 -18.95 8.00 0.45
CA ALA A 163 -20.24 8.70 0.32
C ALA A 163 -20.09 10.08 -0.35
N LEU A 164 -19.01 10.82 -0.04
CA LEU A 164 -18.76 12.15 -0.61
C LEU A 164 -18.18 12.11 -2.03
N THR A 165 -17.46 11.04 -2.39
CA THR A 165 -16.77 10.92 -3.70
C THR A 165 -17.50 10.00 -4.67
N GLY A 166 -18.67 9.48 -4.30
CA GLY A 166 -19.43 8.56 -5.15
C GLY A 166 -18.66 7.28 -5.50
N GLY A 167 -17.76 6.82 -4.64
CA GLY A 167 -16.97 5.60 -4.86
C GLY A 167 -15.73 5.79 -5.75
N ALA A 168 -15.38 7.03 -6.11
CA ALA A 168 -14.27 7.32 -7.02
C ALA A 168 -12.88 7.04 -6.41
N ILE A 169 -12.73 7.18 -5.08
CA ILE A 169 -11.47 6.91 -4.40
C ILE A 169 -11.38 5.43 -4.04
N LYS A 170 -10.28 4.78 -4.42
CA LYS A 170 -10.00 3.40 -4.05
C LYS A 170 -9.12 3.35 -2.79
N HIS A 171 -9.01 2.17 -2.20
CA HIS A 171 -8.29 2.00 -0.94
C HIS A 171 -7.21 0.92 -1.04
N THR A 172 -6.12 1.17 -0.32
CA THR A 172 -5.16 0.16 0.09
C THR A 172 -5.44 -0.19 1.55
N LEU A 173 -5.64 -1.47 1.84
CA LEU A 173 -5.75 -1.97 3.21
C LEU A 173 -4.37 -2.35 3.71
N ASP A 174 -3.86 -1.66 4.73
CA ASP A 174 -2.69 -2.08 5.49
C ASP A 174 -3.10 -2.69 6.83
N VAL A 175 -2.75 -3.97 7.03
CA VAL A 175 -3.07 -4.75 8.23
C VAL A 175 -2.38 -4.18 9.47
N LYS A 176 -1.10 -3.83 9.39
CA LYS A 176 -0.31 -3.25 10.49
C LYS A 176 -0.88 -1.91 10.94
N GLN A 177 -1.21 -1.06 9.99
CA GLN A 177 -1.73 0.27 10.27
C GLN A 177 -3.14 0.21 10.87
N ALA A 178 -3.98 -0.73 10.43
CA ALA A 178 -5.29 -0.98 11.04
C ALA A 178 -5.14 -1.36 12.52
N VAL A 179 -4.33 -2.38 12.81
CA VAL A 179 -4.04 -2.83 14.18
C VAL A 179 -3.42 -1.69 15.01
N ARG A 180 -2.50 -0.91 14.44
CA ARG A 180 -1.86 0.25 15.10
C ARG A 180 -2.86 1.36 15.42
N SER A 181 -3.91 1.48 14.64
CA SER A 181 -5.03 2.42 14.86
C SER A 181 -6.02 1.92 15.91
N GLY A 182 -5.89 0.68 16.37
CA GLY A 182 -6.76 0.06 17.36
C GLY A 182 -7.98 -0.66 16.78
N TYR A 183 -8.01 -0.88 15.47
CA TYR A 183 -9.09 -1.54 14.76
C TYR A 183 -8.67 -2.91 14.22
N ASP A 184 -9.65 -3.79 14.01
CA ASP A 184 -9.44 -5.01 13.24
C ASP A 184 -9.39 -4.64 11.74
N PRO A 185 -8.41 -5.15 10.95
CA PRO A 185 -8.42 -5.00 9.48
C PRO A 185 -9.75 -5.37 8.83
N MET A 186 -10.47 -6.36 9.37
CA MET A 186 -11.80 -6.74 8.90
C MET A 186 -12.86 -5.64 9.05
N ASP A 187 -12.69 -4.69 9.97
CA ASP A 187 -13.60 -3.54 10.10
C ASP A 187 -13.47 -2.59 8.91
N TYR A 188 -12.25 -2.40 8.40
CA TYR A 188 -12.03 -1.64 7.16
C TYR A 188 -12.65 -2.37 5.95
N ILE A 189 -12.52 -3.70 5.87
CA ILE A 189 -13.14 -4.48 4.79
C ILE A 189 -14.66 -4.38 4.84
N ARG A 190 -15.27 -4.41 6.03
CA ARG A 190 -16.72 -4.20 6.18
C ARG A 190 -17.16 -2.81 5.73
N ALA A 191 -16.35 -1.79 6.03
CA ALA A 191 -16.67 -0.39 5.74
C ALA A 191 -16.49 -0.02 4.26
N VAL A 192 -15.41 -0.49 3.59
CA VAL A 192 -15.02 -0.04 2.26
C VAL A 192 -14.56 -1.15 1.33
N GLY A 193 -14.84 -2.42 1.64
CA GLY A 193 -14.30 -3.60 0.95
C GLY A 193 -14.45 -3.59 -0.58
N GLU A 194 -15.59 -3.12 -1.10
CA GLU A 194 -15.85 -3.01 -2.54
C GLU A 194 -14.91 -2.00 -3.25
N HIS A 195 -14.23 -1.17 -2.47
CA HIS A 195 -13.30 -0.16 -2.97
C HIS A 195 -11.84 -0.48 -2.64
N ILE A 196 -11.56 -1.57 -1.93
CA ILE A 196 -10.19 -2.05 -1.69
C ILE A 196 -9.67 -2.68 -2.98
N VAL A 197 -8.51 -2.24 -3.45
CA VAL A 197 -7.86 -2.75 -4.67
C VAL A 197 -6.41 -3.16 -4.45
N ASN A 198 -5.85 -2.87 -3.28
CA ASN A 198 -4.49 -3.22 -2.87
C ASN A 198 -4.49 -3.61 -1.38
N VAL A 199 -3.61 -4.54 -0.98
CA VAL A 199 -3.51 -5.01 0.42
C VAL A 199 -2.05 -5.14 0.80
N HIS A 200 -1.68 -4.55 1.95
CA HIS A 200 -0.38 -4.70 2.59
C HIS A 200 -0.51 -5.65 3.79
N LEU A 201 0.31 -6.68 3.79
CA LEU A 201 0.31 -7.74 4.79
C LEU A 201 1.44 -7.53 5.80
N CYS A 202 1.07 -7.51 7.05
CA CYS A 202 1.93 -7.63 8.21
C CYS A 202 1.17 -8.43 9.26
N ASP A 203 1.84 -9.30 10.00
CA ASP A 203 1.18 -10.09 11.04
C ASP A 203 1.22 -9.37 12.39
N ALA A 204 0.40 -9.83 13.32
CA ALA A 204 0.32 -9.26 14.65
C ALA A 204 -0.07 -10.34 15.68
N THR A 205 0.59 -10.28 16.82
CA THR A 205 0.29 -11.13 17.98
C THR A 205 -0.14 -10.25 19.15
N ARG A 206 -1.30 -10.52 19.76
CA ARG A 206 -1.72 -9.86 20.99
C ARG A 206 -0.94 -10.41 22.17
N LEU A 207 -0.37 -9.52 22.97
CA LEU A 207 0.44 -9.91 24.12
C LEU A 207 -0.42 -10.10 25.38
N PRO A 208 -0.17 -11.14 26.23
CA PRO A 208 -0.93 -11.35 27.46
C PRO A 208 -0.91 -10.18 28.44
N ALA A 209 0.19 -9.42 28.48
CA ALA A 209 0.34 -8.22 29.30
C ALA A 209 -0.29 -6.96 28.69
N GLY A 210 -0.97 -7.09 27.56
CA GLY A 210 -1.47 -5.98 26.75
C GLY A 210 -0.48 -5.51 25.70
N GLY A 211 -0.99 -4.84 24.66
CA GLY A 211 -0.21 -4.39 23.51
C GLY A 211 -0.18 -5.42 22.37
N VAL A 212 0.55 -5.05 21.32
CA VAL A 212 0.68 -5.85 20.09
C VAL A 212 2.14 -5.93 19.71
N ARG A 213 2.62 -7.15 19.38
CA ARG A 213 3.86 -7.37 18.65
C ARG A 213 3.51 -7.53 17.18
N TYR A 214 4.24 -6.84 16.31
CA TYR A 214 4.15 -7.04 14.87
C TYR A 214 5.12 -8.13 14.43
N ASP A 215 4.64 -9.01 13.59
CA ASP A 215 5.37 -10.20 13.12
C ASP A 215 5.38 -10.23 11.58
N MET A 216 6.32 -11.00 11.02
CA MET A 216 6.30 -11.33 9.61
C MET A 216 5.01 -12.07 9.27
N PRO A 217 4.34 -11.79 8.12
CA PRO A 217 3.12 -12.49 7.73
C PRO A 217 3.26 -14.02 7.77
N GLY A 218 2.34 -14.69 8.46
CA GLY A 218 2.36 -16.14 8.70
C GLY A 218 3.24 -16.59 9.85
N PHE A 219 3.81 -15.67 10.66
CA PHE A 219 4.55 -15.98 11.88
C PHE A 219 3.84 -15.51 13.14
N GLY A 220 2.81 -14.67 13.02
CA GLY A 220 1.97 -14.20 14.12
C GLY A 220 0.70 -15.01 14.27
N GLU A 221 -0.32 -14.38 14.85
CA GLU A 221 -1.59 -15.01 15.22
C GLU A 221 -2.79 -14.41 14.48
N TYR A 222 -2.58 -13.48 13.52
CA TYR A 222 -3.68 -12.85 12.81
C TYR A 222 -4.39 -13.85 11.90
N ASP A 223 -5.73 -13.85 11.93
CA ASP A 223 -6.55 -14.75 11.11
C ASP A 223 -6.68 -14.27 9.65
N PHE A 224 -5.62 -14.48 8.89
CA PHE A 224 -5.60 -14.16 7.46
C PHE A 224 -6.62 -14.98 6.65
N VAL A 225 -6.99 -16.20 7.06
CA VAL A 225 -7.97 -17.01 6.32
C VAL A 225 -9.32 -16.31 6.33
N SER A 226 -9.80 -15.89 7.51
CA SER A 226 -11.04 -15.14 7.63
C SER A 226 -10.99 -13.79 6.91
N MET A 227 -9.86 -13.08 7.00
CA MET A 227 -9.66 -11.81 6.28
C MET A 227 -9.74 -12.00 4.77
N PHE A 228 -9.05 -12.99 4.20
CA PHE A 228 -9.09 -13.27 2.77
C PHE A 228 -10.48 -13.71 2.31
N ASN A 229 -11.18 -14.53 3.08
CA ASN A 229 -12.56 -14.90 2.77
C ASN A 229 -13.47 -13.67 2.72
N LEU A 230 -13.36 -12.76 3.69
CA LEU A 230 -14.15 -11.52 3.71
C LEU A 230 -13.81 -10.60 2.52
N LEU A 231 -12.53 -10.50 2.14
CA LEU A 231 -12.12 -9.78 0.93
C LEU A 231 -12.75 -10.39 -0.33
N GLY A 232 -12.77 -11.73 -0.44
CA GLY A 232 -13.42 -12.44 -1.54
C GLY A 232 -14.93 -12.19 -1.60
N GLU A 233 -15.63 -12.20 -0.46
CA GLU A 233 -17.05 -11.84 -0.35
C GLU A 233 -17.34 -10.41 -0.83
N LYS A 234 -16.36 -9.51 -0.71
CA LYS A 234 -16.42 -8.13 -1.20
C LYS A 234 -15.96 -7.97 -2.66
N GLY A 235 -15.64 -9.07 -3.34
CA GLY A 235 -15.23 -9.07 -4.74
C GLY A 235 -13.78 -8.65 -4.98
N TYR A 236 -12.92 -8.70 -3.96
CA TYR A 236 -11.51 -8.35 -4.12
C TYR A 236 -10.80 -9.33 -5.06
N ALA A 237 -10.16 -8.82 -6.10
CA ALA A 237 -9.43 -9.61 -7.10
C ALA A 237 -7.98 -9.14 -7.29
N GLY A 238 -7.51 -8.20 -6.47
CA GLY A 238 -6.15 -7.67 -6.50
C GLY A 238 -5.12 -8.63 -5.88
N PRO A 239 -3.82 -8.28 -5.98
CA PRO A 239 -2.74 -8.94 -5.25
C PRO A 239 -2.67 -8.44 -3.80
N ALA A 240 -1.96 -9.19 -2.94
CA ALA A 240 -1.57 -8.72 -1.63
C ALA A 240 -0.04 -8.74 -1.50
N PHE A 241 0.52 -7.75 -0.83
CA PHE A 241 1.97 -7.56 -0.72
C PHE A 241 2.43 -7.69 0.73
N ILE A 242 3.48 -8.47 0.95
CA ILE A 242 4.21 -8.41 2.21
C ILE A 242 4.89 -7.05 2.25
N GLU A 243 4.50 -6.23 3.23
CA GLU A 243 5.10 -4.94 3.52
C GLU A 243 5.40 -4.83 5.02
N VAL A 244 6.66 -5.02 5.35
CA VAL A 244 7.16 -5.06 6.72
C VAL A 244 8.35 -4.12 6.88
N TYR A 245 8.58 -3.66 8.10
CA TYR A 245 9.81 -2.92 8.40
C TYR A 245 11.01 -3.85 8.43
N SER A 246 12.15 -3.36 7.96
CA SER A 246 13.40 -4.14 7.85
C SER A 246 13.99 -4.59 9.19
N ASP A 247 13.54 -4.02 10.31
CA ASP A 247 13.90 -4.44 11.66
C ASP A 247 13.09 -5.65 12.17
N MET A 248 11.99 -6.00 11.48
CA MET A 248 11.14 -7.16 11.84
C MET A 248 11.78 -8.50 11.46
N TYR A 249 12.83 -8.51 10.67
CA TYR A 249 13.54 -9.73 10.27
C TYR A 249 15.05 -9.49 10.18
N ALA A 250 15.84 -10.53 10.48
CA ALA A 250 17.30 -10.42 10.46
C ALA A 250 17.90 -10.57 9.06
N GLN A 251 17.39 -11.50 8.27
CA GLN A 251 17.94 -11.90 6.97
C GLN A 251 16.86 -11.93 5.89
N ILE A 252 17.22 -11.52 4.66
CA ILE A 252 16.32 -11.46 3.49
C ILE A 252 15.59 -12.80 3.23
N PRO A 253 16.18 -13.99 3.36
CA PRO A 253 15.46 -15.26 3.19
C PRO A 253 14.19 -15.39 4.02
N THR A 254 14.07 -14.69 5.16
CA THR A 254 12.85 -14.69 5.98
C THR A 254 11.65 -14.09 5.24
N LEU A 255 11.86 -13.14 4.30
CA LEU A 255 10.80 -12.61 3.44
C LEU A 255 10.17 -13.73 2.59
N TYR A 256 10.99 -14.60 2.02
CA TYR A 256 10.54 -15.69 1.16
C TYR A 256 9.93 -16.85 1.93
N GLU A 257 10.40 -17.09 3.16
CA GLU A 257 9.72 -18.00 4.07
C GLU A 257 8.33 -17.49 4.42
N SER A 258 8.20 -16.20 4.74
CA SER A 258 6.91 -15.54 4.95
C SER A 258 6.00 -15.66 3.72
N LEU A 259 6.52 -15.39 2.54
CA LEU A 259 5.79 -15.54 1.28
C LEU A 259 5.23 -16.96 1.10
N SER A 260 6.05 -17.99 1.38
CA SER A 260 5.62 -19.39 1.31
C SER A 260 4.49 -19.70 2.29
N ARG A 261 4.60 -19.19 3.54
CA ARG A 261 3.56 -19.36 4.57
C ARG A 261 2.25 -18.68 4.16
N VAL A 262 2.32 -17.44 3.66
CA VAL A 262 1.14 -16.69 3.20
C VAL A 262 0.47 -17.40 2.03
N ASN A 263 1.22 -17.90 1.04
CA ASN A 263 0.66 -18.70 -0.06
C ASN A 263 -0.07 -19.96 0.45
N SER A 264 0.47 -20.63 1.47
CA SER A 264 -0.20 -21.76 2.13
C SER A 264 -1.48 -21.33 2.88
N ILE A 265 -1.53 -20.11 3.40
CA ILE A 265 -2.75 -19.56 4.02
C ILE A 265 -3.80 -19.24 2.93
N VAL A 266 -3.39 -18.60 1.84
CA VAL A 266 -4.28 -18.29 0.71
C VAL A 266 -4.92 -19.56 0.15
N SER A 267 -4.17 -20.66 0.02
CA SER A 267 -4.72 -21.95 -0.47
C SER A 267 -5.85 -22.53 0.40
N ARG A 268 -5.96 -22.09 1.65
CA ARG A 268 -7.03 -22.48 2.59
C ARG A 268 -8.20 -21.50 2.63
N SER A 269 -8.14 -20.41 1.87
CA SER A 269 -9.19 -19.40 1.74
C SER A 269 -10.02 -19.61 0.47
N CYS A 270 -11.00 -18.75 0.23
CA CYS A 270 -11.82 -18.75 -0.99
C CYS A 270 -10.99 -18.64 -2.29
N TYR A 271 -9.77 -18.10 -2.20
CA TYR A 271 -8.85 -17.99 -3.35
C TYR A 271 -8.08 -19.30 -3.67
N GLY A 272 -8.14 -20.30 -2.81
CA GLY A 272 -7.48 -21.59 -3.04
C GLY A 272 -8.13 -22.44 -4.13
N ASN A 273 -9.39 -22.18 -4.45
CA ASN A 273 -10.16 -22.94 -5.43
C ASN A 273 -10.07 -22.41 -6.87
N GLU A 274 -9.35 -21.31 -7.12
CA GLU A 274 -9.22 -20.69 -8.45
C GLU A 274 -8.04 -21.24 -9.26
N SER A 275 -7.38 -22.31 -8.78
CA SER A 275 -6.25 -22.94 -9.47
C SER A 275 -6.72 -24.15 -10.32
N HIS A 276 -7.50 -23.87 -11.37
CA HIS A 276 -7.74 -24.84 -12.48
C HIS A 276 -7.90 -24.11 -13.80
#